data_0bb8b3d375acc6153437f3bfe8a971f3
#
_entry.id   0bb8b3d375acc6153437f3bfe8a971f3
#
_cell.length_a   1.000
_cell.length_b   1.000
_cell.length_c   1.000
_cell.angle_alpha   90.00
_cell.angle_beta   90.00
_cell.angle_gamma   90.00
#
_symmetry.space_group_name_H-M   'P 1'
#
loop_
_entity.id
_entity.type
_entity.pdbx_description
1 polymer ?
#
loop_
_entity_poly.entity_id
_entity_poly.type
_entity_poly.pdbx_seq_one_letter_code
_entity_poly.pdbx_strand_id
1 'polypeptide(L)'
;MSSLILAYKNFAANKNISHIGLGVSALNTSKVLSRRGIDVEVWPVNKASDLASGLKERAATHVVISAPWMPSSDLQTLLTTFPATRFAVNCHSNVGFLQADSNGVKLVREGMDLEMGSTRFHVAGNSMKFCQWIKAAYNAPCVYLPNLYHLESAPTPRPGYSSGTLRIGSFGAIRPLKNFMSAAGAALAIARSLKANLELWVSTGRTEGGGDTVMRSIHAMLDGAPGVTLIQAGWQSWPGFRRTAGNMHLLLQPSYTESFNMVTADGVAEGVPSVVSEAIDWAPDHWKAQTDDVLDIARVGRSLLSDAHAVADGYAALTAHNEKGIASWIQFLQ
;
A
#
# COMPACT_ATOMS: atom_id res chain seq x y z
N MET A 1 5.73 17.98 -24.18
CA MET A 1 6.10 17.13 -23.00
C MET A 1 4.82 16.72 -22.32
N SER A 2 4.74 15.47 -21.89
CA SER A 2 3.56 15.00 -21.16
C SER A 2 3.55 15.59 -19.76
N SER A 3 2.42 16.16 -19.32
CA SER A 3 2.19 16.63 -17.96
C SER A 3 1.15 15.72 -17.30
N LEU A 4 1.44 15.27 -16.10
CA LEU A 4 0.63 14.32 -15.34
C LEU A 4 0.13 14.96 -14.04
N ILE A 5 -1.15 14.81 -13.76
CA ILE A 5 -1.74 15.11 -12.46
C ILE A 5 -2.15 13.80 -11.78
N LEU A 6 -1.62 13.58 -10.59
CA LEU A 6 -2.05 12.51 -9.69
C LEU A 6 -3.06 13.10 -8.70
N ALA A 7 -4.35 12.88 -8.97
CA ALA A 7 -5.43 13.40 -8.13
C ALA A 7 -5.86 12.32 -7.11
N TYR A 8 -5.95 12.69 -5.83
CA TYR A 8 -6.47 11.79 -4.81
C TYR A 8 -7.53 12.49 -3.96
N LYS A 9 -8.54 11.72 -3.51
CA LYS A 9 -9.59 12.26 -2.66
C LYS A 9 -9.04 12.66 -1.30
N ASN A 10 -9.18 13.94 -0.97
CA ASN A 10 -8.79 14.46 0.33
C ASN A 10 -9.95 14.32 1.31
N PHE A 11 -9.82 13.42 2.28
CA PHE A 11 -10.80 13.20 3.34
C PHE A 11 -10.45 13.96 4.63
N ALA A 12 -9.82 15.12 4.55
CA ALA A 12 -9.28 15.86 5.69
C ALA A 12 -10.30 16.08 6.83
N ALA A 13 -11.61 16.13 6.51
CA ALA A 13 -12.67 16.24 7.51
C ALA A 13 -13.02 14.90 8.20
N ASN A 14 -12.59 13.76 7.67
CA ASN A 14 -12.89 12.44 8.21
C ASN A 14 -11.61 11.67 8.53
N LYS A 15 -11.19 11.73 9.79
CA LYS A 15 -9.96 11.09 10.29
C LYS A 15 -9.98 9.56 10.20
N ASN A 16 -11.15 8.95 9.94
CA ASN A 16 -11.33 7.49 9.88
C ASN A 16 -11.11 6.91 8.47
N ILE A 17 -10.85 7.74 7.46
CA ILE A 17 -10.70 7.27 6.07
C ILE A 17 -9.25 7.43 5.59
N SER A 18 -8.74 6.47 4.82
CA SER A 18 -7.32 6.32 4.46
C SER A 18 -6.80 7.26 3.37
N HIS A 19 -7.14 8.53 3.41
CA HIS A 19 -6.56 9.49 2.50
C HIS A 19 -5.03 9.58 2.60
N ILE A 20 -4.44 9.33 3.78
CA ILE A 20 -2.98 9.37 3.94
C ILE A 20 -2.29 8.32 3.06
N GLY A 21 -2.80 7.09 3.00
CA GLY A 21 -2.23 6.05 2.14
C GLY A 21 -2.24 6.45 0.66
N LEU A 22 -3.34 7.01 0.16
CA LEU A 22 -3.46 7.47 -1.24
C LEU A 22 -2.54 8.67 -1.51
N GLY A 23 -2.50 9.66 -0.61
CA GLY A 23 -1.63 10.83 -0.75
C GLY A 23 -0.14 10.47 -0.68
N VAL A 24 0.26 9.58 0.24
CA VAL A 24 1.63 9.08 0.34
C VAL A 24 2.02 8.31 -0.93
N SER A 25 1.12 7.47 -1.45
CA SER A 25 1.34 6.73 -2.71
C SER A 25 1.52 7.69 -3.88
N ALA A 26 0.63 8.67 -4.04
CA ALA A 26 0.73 9.69 -5.11
C ALA A 26 2.02 10.50 -5.00
N LEU A 27 2.41 10.92 -3.78
CA LEU A 27 3.64 11.67 -3.54
C LEU A 27 4.89 10.85 -3.89
N ASN A 28 4.95 9.58 -3.49
CA ASN A 28 6.07 8.70 -3.83
C ASN A 28 6.16 8.49 -5.34
N THR A 29 5.03 8.17 -5.99
CA THR A 29 4.97 7.99 -7.44
C THR A 29 5.41 9.25 -8.17
N SER A 30 4.95 10.45 -7.76
CA SER A 30 5.36 11.71 -8.37
C SER A 30 6.86 11.96 -8.27
N LYS A 31 7.46 11.73 -7.09
CA LYS A 31 8.91 11.89 -6.90
C LYS A 31 9.73 10.95 -7.80
N VAL A 32 9.29 9.71 -7.96
CA VAL A 32 9.98 8.73 -8.83
C VAL A 32 9.87 9.13 -10.29
N LEU A 33 8.67 9.50 -10.76
CA LEU A 33 8.45 9.90 -12.15
C LEU A 33 9.12 11.24 -12.49
N SER A 34 9.13 12.21 -11.56
CA SER A 34 9.83 13.49 -11.76
C SER A 34 11.33 13.31 -11.93
N ARG A 35 11.95 12.34 -11.25
CA ARG A 35 13.37 11.98 -11.46
C ARG A 35 13.64 11.42 -12.86
N ARG A 36 12.62 10.98 -13.57
CA ARG A 36 12.69 10.52 -14.98
C ARG A 36 12.33 11.63 -15.98
N GLY A 37 12.22 12.88 -15.52
CA GLY A 37 11.94 14.04 -16.37
C GLY A 37 10.48 14.21 -16.75
N ILE A 38 9.54 13.49 -16.10
CA ILE A 38 8.11 13.67 -16.30
C ILE A 38 7.62 14.82 -15.42
N ASP A 39 6.89 15.77 -16.01
CA ASP A 39 6.22 16.84 -15.26
C ASP A 39 5.01 16.26 -14.53
N VAL A 40 5.10 16.12 -13.17
CA VAL A 40 4.08 15.47 -12.34
C VAL A 40 3.71 16.35 -11.17
N GLU A 41 2.41 16.58 -11.00
CA GLU A 41 1.86 17.21 -9.80
C GLU A 41 0.91 16.28 -9.04
N VAL A 42 0.84 16.49 -7.72
CA VAL A 42 -0.08 15.77 -6.83
C VAL A 42 -1.15 16.73 -6.32
N TRP A 43 -2.40 16.43 -6.66
CA TRP A 43 -3.54 17.28 -6.30
C TRP A 43 -4.48 16.61 -5.30
N PRO A 44 -4.57 17.11 -4.05
CA PRO A 44 -5.64 16.73 -3.14
C PRO A 44 -6.94 17.40 -3.60
N VAL A 45 -7.97 16.61 -3.86
CA VAL A 45 -9.28 17.09 -4.32
C VAL A 45 -10.40 16.50 -3.47
N ASN A 46 -11.48 17.25 -3.24
CA ASN A 46 -12.63 16.76 -2.47
C ASN A 46 -13.75 16.24 -3.38
N LYS A 47 -13.90 16.83 -4.56
CA LYS A 47 -14.95 16.55 -5.55
C LYS A 47 -14.45 16.82 -6.97
N ALA A 48 -15.20 16.34 -7.96
CA ALA A 48 -14.84 16.49 -9.38
C ALA A 48 -14.71 17.97 -9.81
N SER A 49 -15.53 18.88 -9.24
CA SER A 49 -15.43 20.29 -9.57
C SER A 49 -14.12 20.96 -9.12
N ASP A 50 -13.48 20.46 -8.06
CA ASP A 50 -12.15 20.96 -7.63
C ASP A 50 -11.10 20.60 -8.67
N LEU A 51 -11.14 19.36 -9.17
CA LEU A 51 -10.27 18.90 -10.26
C LEU A 51 -10.52 19.71 -11.54
N ALA A 52 -11.79 19.95 -11.91
CA ALA A 52 -12.15 20.74 -13.07
C ALA A 52 -11.67 22.18 -12.96
N SER A 53 -11.76 22.81 -11.79
CA SER A 53 -11.27 24.18 -11.56
C SER A 53 -9.75 24.24 -11.71
N GLY A 54 -9.02 23.32 -11.11
CA GLY A 54 -7.57 23.25 -11.25
C GLY A 54 -7.12 23.03 -12.71
N LEU A 55 -7.81 22.18 -13.47
CA LEU A 55 -7.50 21.91 -14.88
C LEU A 55 -7.75 23.12 -15.81
N LYS A 56 -8.65 24.04 -15.44
CA LYS A 56 -8.85 25.32 -16.17
C LYS A 56 -7.67 26.28 -15.96
N GLU A 57 -7.07 26.26 -14.79
CA GLU A 57 -5.92 27.10 -14.45
C GLU A 57 -4.61 26.49 -14.98
N ARG A 58 -4.51 25.18 -14.89
CA ARG A 58 -3.34 24.43 -15.37
C ARG A 58 -3.77 23.20 -16.18
N ALA A 59 -3.65 23.28 -17.48
CA ALA A 59 -3.92 22.17 -18.38
C ALA A 59 -2.90 21.03 -18.17
N ALA A 60 -3.38 19.79 -18.23
CA ALA A 60 -2.57 18.59 -18.18
C ALA A 60 -2.92 17.65 -19.33
N THR A 61 -1.93 16.92 -19.83
CA THR A 61 -2.16 15.91 -20.86
C THR A 61 -2.77 14.64 -20.28
N HIS A 62 -2.44 14.32 -19.03
CA HIS A 62 -2.90 13.12 -18.34
C HIS A 62 -3.33 13.45 -16.90
N VAL A 63 -4.41 12.82 -16.48
CA VAL A 63 -4.90 12.85 -15.09
C VAL A 63 -5.17 11.44 -14.64
N VAL A 64 -4.55 11.05 -13.53
CA VAL A 64 -4.82 9.77 -12.87
C VAL A 64 -5.49 10.02 -11.52
N ILE A 65 -6.71 9.51 -11.39
CA ILE A 65 -7.52 9.62 -10.18
C ILE A 65 -7.26 8.38 -9.34
N SER A 66 -6.70 8.57 -8.15
CA SER A 66 -6.39 7.49 -7.21
C SER A 66 -7.64 6.97 -6.53
N ALA A 67 -7.94 5.71 -6.70
CA ALA A 67 -9.12 4.97 -6.26
C ALA A 67 -10.44 5.35 -6.97
N PRO A 68 -11.38 4.40 -7.09
CA PRO A 68 -12.70 4.62 -7.70
C PRO A 68 -13.64 5.28 -6.69
N TRP A 69 -13.68 6.60 -6.64
CA TRP A 69 -14.59 7.36 -5.77
C TRP A 69 -15.46 8.37 -6.52
N MET A 70 -15.13 8.63 -7.78
CA MET A 70 -15.83 9.62 -8.61
C MET A 70 -16.91 8.91 -9.43
N PRO A 71 -18.18 9.37 -9.40
CA PRO A 71 -19.23 8.82 -10.24
C PRO A 71 -18.92 8.95 -11.73
N SER A 72 -19.46 8.05 -12.54
CA SER A 72 -19.28 8.06 -13.99
C SER A 72 -19.81 9.33 -14.66
N SER A 73 -20.88 9.94 -14.13
CA SER A 73 -21.41 11.23 -14.59
C SER A 73 -20.40 12.37 -14.46
N ASP A 74 -19.67 12.40 -13.35
CA ASP A 74 -18.63 13.41 -13.12
C ASP A 74 -17.42 13.18 -14.06
N LEU A 75 -17.02 11.92 -14.25
CA LEU A 75 -15.98 11.54 -15.20
C LEU A 75 -16.35 11.93 -16.64
N GLN A 76 -17.60 11.69 -17.05
CA GLN A 76 -18.12 12.09 -18.36
C GLN A 76 -18.06 13.61 -18.55
N THR A 77 -18.41 14.37 -17.50
CA THR A 77 -18.33 15.83 -17.51
C THR A 77 -16.89 16.31 -17.68
N LEU A 78 -15.93 15.69 -17.00
CA LEU A 78 -14.50 15.99 -17.14
C LEU A 78 -13.99 15.69 -18.55
N LEU A 79 -14.35 14.54 -19.12
CA LEU A 79 -13.97 14.14 -20.47
C LEU A 79 -14.50 15.10 -21.55
N THR A 80 -15.72 15.60 -21.36
CA THR A 80 -16.34 16.57 -22.26
C THR A 80 -15.70 17.96 -22.13
N THR A 81 -15.41 18.38 -20.89
CA THR A 81 -14.87 19.71 -20.60
C THR A 81 -13.40 19.83 -21.01
N PHE A 82 -12.63 18.73 -20.93
CA PHE A 82 -11.20 18.71 -21.21
C PHE A 82 -10.86 17.73 -22.35
N PRO A 83 -11.19 18.06 -23.61
CA PRO A 83 -11.07 17.13 -24.73
C PRO A 83 -9.63 16.78 -25.11
N ALA A 84 -8.63 17.53 -24.65
CA ALA A 84 -7.20 17.26 -24.88
C ALA A 84 -6.55 16.42 -23.77
N THR A 85 -7.29 16.11 -22.68
CA THR A 85 -6.77 15.39 -21.52
C THR A 85 -7.21 13.91 -21.55
N ARG A 86 -6.28 13.01 -21.30
CA ARG A 86 -6.54 11.59 -21.01
C ARG A 86 -6.75 11.39 -19.51
N PHE A 87 -7.73 10.59 -19.13
CA PHE A 87 -8.05 10.30 -17.74
C PHE A 87 -7.89 8.81 -17.46
N ALA A 88 -7.45 8.48 -16.25
CA ALA A 88 -7.53 7.13 -15.73
C ALA A 88 -8.03 7.14 -14.28
N VAL A 89 -8.81 6.12 -13.92
CA VAL A 89 -9.12 5.81 -12.51
C VAL A 89 -8.26 4.62 -12.12
N ASN A 90 -7.28 4.85 -11.23
CA ASN A 90 -6.35 3.82 -10.77
C ASN A 90 -6.88 3.17 -9.49
N CYS A 91 -7.33 1.93 -9.58
CA CYS A 91 -7.85 1.18 -8.43
C CYS A 91 -6.70 0.74 -7.52
N HIS A 92 -6.75 1.18 -6.26
CA HIS A 92 -5.78 0.83 -5.22
C HIS A 92 -6.22 -0.37 -4.38
N SER A 93 -7.41 -0.92 -4.63
CA SER A 93 -7.91 -2.10 -3.94
C SER A 93 -7.63 -3.35 -4.75
N ASN A 94 -7.13 -4.40 -4.10
CA ASN A 94 -7.06 -5.71 -4.74
C ASN A 94 -8.41 -6.44 -4.62
N VAL A 95 -8.59 -7.50 -5.42
CA VAL A 95 -9.85 -8.26 -5.53
C VAL A 95 -10.36 -8.75 -4.18
N GLY A 96 -9.48 -9.25 -3.31
CA GLY A 96 -9.85 -9.68 -1.97
C GLY A 96 -10.44 -8.58 -1.09
N PHE A 97 -10.08 -7.32 -1.31
CA PHE A 97 -10.70 -6.19 -0.61
C PHE A 97 -12.06 -5.83 -1.21
N LEU A 98 -12.20 -5.92 -2.53
CA LEU A 98 -13.44 -5.58 -3.24
C LEU A 98 -14.64 -6.47 -2.83
N GLN A 99 -14.41 -7.66 -2.29
CA GLN A 99 -15.52 -8.48 -1.76
C GLN A 99 -16.27 -7.79 -0.61
N ALA A 100 -15.67 -6.81 0.05
CA ALA A 100 -16.28 -6.01 1.10
C ALA A 100 -16.62 -4.56 0.66
N ASP A 101 -16.44 -4.23 -0.62
CA ASP A 101 -16.66 -2.89 -1.18
C ASP A 101 -17.51 -2.94 -2.46
N SER A 102 -18.81 -3.19 -2.28
CA SER A 102 -19.77 -3.24 -3.40
C SER A 102 -19.86 -1.92 -4.18
N ASN A 103 -19.68 -0.78 -3.50
CA ASN A 103 -19.64 0.52 -4.16
C ASN A 103 -18.41 0.69 -5.03
N GLY A 104 -17.24 0.25 -4.56
CA GLY A 104 -16.02 0.22 -5.37
C GLY A 104 -16.16 -0.64 -6.61
N VAL A 105 -16.76 -1.84 -6.49
CA VAL A 105 -17.07 -2.71 -7.64
C VAL A 105 -18.00 -2.03 -8.64
N LYS A 106 -19.06 -1.36 -8.15
CA LYS A 106 -20.00 -0.60 -9.00
C LYS A 106 -19.27 0.49 -9.78
N LEU A 107 -18.46 1.31 -9.11
CA LEU A 107 -17.72 2.41 -9.75
C LEU A 107 -16.67 1.91 -10.76
N VAL A 108 -16.03 0.78 -10.49
CA VAL A 108 -15.13 0.13 -11.45
C VAL A 108 -15.90 -0.30 -12.71
N ARG A 109 -17.09 -0.91 -12.55
CA ARG A 109 -17.93 -1.32 -13.67
C ARG A 109 -18.40 -0.13 -14.50
N GLU A 110 -18.87 0.92 -13.85
CA GLU A 110 -19.27 2.18 -14.52
C GLU A 110 -18.07 2.79 -15.29
N GLY A 111 -16.87 2.70 -14.73
CA GLY A 111 -15.62 3.14 -15.40
C GLY A 111 -15.33 2.32 -16.65
N MET A 112 -15.52 1.00 -16.63
CA MET A 112 -15.36 0.15 -17.81
C MET A 112 -16.39 0.49 -18.92
N ASP A 113 -17.64 0.74 -18.54
CA ASP A 113 -18.67 1.17 -19.48
C ASP A 113 -18.28 2.51 -20.15
N LEU A 114 -17.67 3.42 -19.38
CA LEU A 114 -17.17 4.69 -19.90
C LEU A 114 -15.96 4.50 -20.83
N GLU A 115 -15.04 3.59 -20.52
CA GLU A 115 -13.87 3.27 -21.34
C GLU A 115 -14.27 2.70 -22.71
N MET A 116 -15.32 1.88 -22.77
CA MET A 116 -15.85 1.39 -24.05
C MET A 116 -16.35 2.51 -24.97
N GLY A 117 -16.78 3.61 -24.40
CA GLY A 117 -17.26 4.79 -25.16
C GLY A 117 -16.21 5.87 -25.42
N SER A 118 -14.97 5.74 -24.88
CA SER A 118 -13.97 6.78 -24.97
C SER A 118 -12.54 6.25 -24.96
N THR A 119 -11.78 6.57 -26.00
CA THR A 119 -10.33 6.26 -26.10
C THR A 119 -9.46 7.12 -25.16
N ARG A 120 -10.05 8.08 -24.47
CA ARG A 120 -9.36 9.01 -23.56
C ARG A 120 -9.60 8.72 -22.09
N PHE A 121 -10.34 7.65 -21.78
CA PHE A 121 -10.59 7.22 -20.42
C PHE A 121 -10.12 5.77 -20.25
N HIS A 122 -9.49 5.47 -19.13
CA HIS A 122 -8.98 4.14 -18.82
C HIS A 122 -9.30 3.73 -17.38
N VAL A 123 -9.70 2.47 -17.22
CA VAL A 123 -9.65 1.80 -15.93
C VAL A 123 -8.23 1.27 -15.73
N ALA A 124 -7.64 1.63 -14.61
CA ALA A 124 -6.30 1.21 -14.25
C ALA A 124 -6.28 0.50 -12.89
N GLY A 125 -5.24 -0.27 -12.66
CA GLY A 125 -4.99 -0.91 -11.37
C GLY A 125 -3.54 -0.80 -10.95
N ASN A 126 -3.31 -0.59 -9.66
CA ASN A 126 -1.97 -0.56 -9.10
C ASN A 126 -1.42 -1.97 -8.78
N SER A 127 -2.20 -3.01 -9.04
CA SER A 127 -1.85 -4.43 -8.87
C SER A 127 -2.12 -5.20 -10.16
N MET A 128 -1.17 -6.01 -10.59
CA MET A 128 -1.35 -6.89 -11.76
C MET A 128 -2.50 -7.89 -11.52
N LYS A 129 -2.69 -8.36 -10.28
CA LYS A 129 -3.81 -9.25 -9.92
C LYS A 129 -5.18 -8.59 -10.17
N PHE A 130 -5.30 -7.29 -9.89
CA PHE A 130 -6.52 -6.54 -10.23
C PHE A 130 -6.72 -6.44 -11.75
N CYS A 131 -5.67 -6.09 -12.50
CA CYS A 131 -5.78 -6.01 -13.96
C CYS A 131 -6.14 -7.35 -14.60
N GLN A 132 -5.57 -8.45 -14.09
CA GLN A 132 -5.91 -9.81 -14.52
C GLN A 132 -7.37 -10.17 -14.19
N TRP A 133 -7.87 -9.75 -13.03
CA TRP A 133 -9.26 -9.94 -12.66
C TRP A 133 -10.21 -9.19 -13.60
N ILE A 134 -9.93 -7.92 -13.92
CA ILE A 134 -10.72 -7.16 -14.90
C ILE A 134 -10.75 -7.90 -16.24
N LYS A 135 -9.60 -8.35 -16.72
CA LYS A 135 -9.52 -9.10 -17.98
C LYS A 135 -10.31 -10.41 -17.93
N ALA A 136 -10.20 -11.17 -16.85
CA ALA A 136 -10.84 -12.48 -16.73
C ALA A 136 -12.35 -12.38 -16.50
N ALA A 137 -12.80 -11.43 -15.66
CA ALA A 137 -14.20 -11.32 -15.27
C ALA A 137 -15.05 -10.54 -16.28
N TYR A 138 -14.47 -9.55 -16.95
CA TYR A 138 -15.20 -8.62 -17.81
C TYR A 138 -14.74 -8.62 -19.26
N ASN A 139 -13.69 -9.38 -19.60
CA ASN A 139 -13.05 -9.36 -20.93
C ASN A 139 -12.68 -7.93 -21.38
N ALA A 140 -12.31 -7.07 -20.43
CA ALA A 140 -12.00 -5.65 -20.65
C ALA A 140 -10.49 -5.40 -20.49
N PRO A 141 -9.93 -4.37 -21.16
CA PRO A 141 -8.57 -3.91 -20.88
C PRO A 141 -8.46 -3.32 -19.49
N CYS A 142 -7.26 -3.33 -18.92
CA CYS A 142 -6.95 -2.61 -17.70
C CYS A 142 -5.50 -2.15 -17.75
N VAL A 143 -5.28 -0.86 -17.55
CA VAL A 143 -3.92 -0.29 -17.56
C VAL A 143 -3.25 -0.58 -16.22
N TYR A 144 -2.03 -1.12 -16.25
CA TYR A 144 -1.26 -1.34 -15.03
C TYR A 144 -0.47 -0.09 -14.65
N LEU A 145 -0.86 0.59 -13.57
CA LEU A 145 -0.21 1.77 -13.01
C LEU A 145 0.19 1.51 -11.55
N PRO A 146 1.30 0.80 -11.31
CA PRO A 146 1.70 0.40 -9.97
C PRO A 146 2.08 1.60 -9.10
N ASN A 147 1.96 1.43 -7.79
CA ASN A 147 2.57 2.34 -6.84
C ASN A 147 4.09 2.27 -7.01
N LEU A 148 4.72 3.44 -7.10
CA LEU A 148 6.17 3.58 -7.06
C LEU A 148 6.56 4.10 -5.69
N TYR A 149 7.70 3.68 -5.17
CA TYR A 149 8.19 4.11 -3.87
C TYR A 149 9.52 4.84 -4.01
N HIS A 150 9.57 6.07 -3.52
CA HIS A 150 10.76 6.90 -3.59
C HIS A 150 11.79 6.48 -2.54
N LEU A 151 12.84 5.81 -3.00
CA LEU A 151 14.02 5.50 -2.22
C LEU A 151 15.02 6.66 -2.33
N GLU A 152 15.38 7.29 -1.20
CA GLU A 152 16.34 8.41 -1.17
C GLU A 152 17.77 7.90 -1.35
N SER A 153 18.10 6.84 -0.64
CA SER A 153 19.40 6.13 -0.69
C SER A 153 19.20 4.69 -0.23
N ALA A 154 20.20 3.85 -0.46
CA ALA A 154 20.23 2.53 0.17
C ALA A 154 20.23 2.70 1.70
N PRO A 155 19.37 1.99 2.44
CA PRO A 155 19.31 2.11 3.88
C PRO A 155 20.62 1.59 4.50
N THR A 156 21.07 2.25 5.56
CA THR A 156 22.18 1.74 6.35
C THR A 156 21.71 0.48 7.08
N PRO A 157 22.39 -0.67 6.92
CA PRO A 157 22.05 -1.86 7.68
C PRO A 157 22.04 -1.54 9.18
N ARG A 158 20.97 -1.90 9.86
CA ARG A 158 20.88 -1.75 11.31
C ARG A 158 21.43 -2.97 11.99
N PRO A 159 21.98 -2.86 13.22
CA PRO A 159 22.29 -4.02 14.02
C PRO A 159 21.05 -4.90 14.14
N GLY A 160 21.17 -6.17 13.77
CA GLY A 160 20.10 -7.14 13.99
C GLY A 160 19.80 -7.31 15.48
N TYR A 161 18.74 -8.05 15.80
CA TYR A 161 18.45 -8.41 17.17
C TYR A 161 19.59 -9.28 17.74
N SER A 162 20.18 -8.84 18.85
CA SER A 162 21.24 -9.58 19.51
C SER A 162 20.84 -10.15 20.88
N SER A 163 20.08 -9.37 21.67
CA SER A 163 19.59 -9.80 23.01
C SER A 163 18.60 -8.78 23.59
N GLY A 164 17.92 -9.15 24.65
CA GLY A 164 17.02 -8.26 25.40
C GLY A 164 15.59 -8.24 24.86
N THR A 165 15.06 -7.08 24.56
CA THR A 165 13.69 -6.91 24.08
C THR A 165 13.64 -6.94 22.56
N LEU A 166 12.88 -7.89 22.01
CA LEU A 166 12.59 -8.00 20.59
C LEU A 166 11.40 -7.09 20.23
N ARG A 167 11.62 -6.13 19.34
CA ARG A 167 10.57 -5.25 18.83
C ARG A 167 10.09 -5.73 17.48
N ILE A 168 8.82 -6.13 17.40
CA ILE A 168 8.16 -6.56 16.17
C ILE A 168 7.00 -5.64 15.88
N GLY A 169 6.92 -5.12 14.65
CA GLY A 169 5.84 -4.26 14.20
C GLY A 169 4.86 -4.99 13.27
N SER A 170 3.56 -4.85 13.51
CA SER A 170 2.51 -5.19 12.56
C SER A 170 1.62 -3.97 12.40
N PHE A 171 1.70 -3.31 11.23
CA PHE A 171 1.14 -1.99 11.03
C PHE A 171 0.16 -1.92 9.85
N GLY A 172 -0.59 -0.82 9.82
CA GLY A 172 -1.62 -0.53 8.84
C GLY A 172 -2.99 -0.37 9.48
N ALA A 173 -4.03 -0.07 8.69
CA ALA A 173 -5.39 -0.03 9.20
C ALA A 173 -5.77 -1.42 9.74
N ILE A 174 -6.28 -1.45 10.97
CA ILE A 174 -6.66 -2.72 11.60
C ILE A 174 -7.94 -3.23 10.95
N ARG A 175 -7.83 -4.39 10.30
CA ARG A 175 -8.93 -5.10 9.63
C ARG A 175 -8.59 -6.59 9.49
N PRO A 176 -9.58 -7.49 9.40
CA PRO A 176 -9.33 -8.94 9.29
C PRO A 176 -8.38 -9.31 8.15
N LEU A 177 -8.49 -8.65 7.00
CA LEU A 177 -7.66 -8.92 5.81
C LEU A 177 -6.16 -8.64 5.99
N LYS A 178 -5.77 -7.93 7.05
CA LYS A 178 -4.35 -7.69 7.40
C LYS A 178 -3.73 -8.82 8.24
N ASN A 179 -4.56 -9.74 8.73
CA ASN A 179 -4.11 -10.95 9.44
C ASN A 179 -3.25 -10.69 10.69
N PHE A 180 -3.66 -9.72 11.50
CA PHE A 180 -2.95 -9.36 12.74
C PHE A 180 -2.88 -10.50 13.76
N MET A 181 -3.84 -11.42 13.74
CA MET A 181 -3.84 -12.56 14.68
C MET A 181 -2.70 -13.53 14.41
N SER A 182 -2.49 -13.90 13.14
CA SER A 182 -1.34 -14.74 12.76
C SER A 182 -0.02 -14.02 12.99
N ALA A 183 0.04 -12.71 12.75
CA ALA A 183 1.21 -11.88 13.06
C ALA A 183 1.52 -11.90 14.58
N ALA A 184 0.53 -11.72 15.44
CA ALA A 184 0.71 -11.74 16.89
C ALA A 184 1.17 -13.13 17.37
N GLY A 185 0.56 -14.19 16.85
CA GLY A 185 0.98 -15.58 17.16
C GLY A 185 2.42 -15.87 16.74
N ALA A 186 2.80 -15.44 15.54
CA ALA A 186 4.17 -15.60 15.03
C ALA A 186 5.18 -14.77 15.85
N ALA A 187 4.84 -13.55 16.25
CA ALA A 187 5.68 -12.72 17.11
C ALA A 187 5.98 -13.40 18.44
N LEU A 188 4.94 -13.99 19.08
CA LEU A 188 5.13 -14.81 20.29
C LEU A 188 6.04 -16.02 20.06
N ALA A 189 5.86 -16.74 18.95
CA ALA A 189 6.66 -17.91 18.63
C ALA A 189 8.13 -17.53 18.38
N ILE A 190 8.39 -16.42 17.69
CA ILE A 190 9.75 -15.88 17.48
C ILE A 190 10.38 -15.52 18.82
N ALA A 191 9.71 -14.71 19.65
CA ALA A 191 10.25 -14.26 20.92
C ALA A 191 10.58 -15.43 21.86
N ARG A 192 9.69 -16.42 21.96
CA ARG A 192 9.93 -17.64 22.75
C ARG A 192 11.15 -18.42 22.26
N SER A 193 11.31 -18.57 20.93
CA SER A 193 12.46 -19.29 20.37
C SER A 193 13.80 -18.60 20.64
N LEU A 194 13.78 -17.27 20.74
CA LEU A 194 14.95 -16.43 21.02
C LEU A 194 15.13 -16.15 22.53
N LYS A 195 14.24 -16.67 23.38
CA LYS A 195 14.20 -16.37 24.83
C LYS A 195 14.20 -14.87 25.11
N ALA A 196 13.50 -14.09 24.30
CA ALA A 196 13.44 -12.63 24.34
C ALA A 196 12.15 -12.14 25.00
N ASN A 197 12.20 -11.00 25.66
CA ASN A 197 10.99 -10.21 25.89
C ASN A 197 10.47 -9.67 24.56
N LEU A 198 9.15 -9.57 24.40
CA LEU A 198 8.51 -9.08 23.19
C LEU A 198 7.83 -7.73 23.42
N GLU A 199 8.16 -6.75 22.59
CA GLU A 199 7.28 -5.62 22.33
C GLU A 199 6.61 -5.82 20.96
N LEU A 200 5.30 -6.10 20.97
CA LEU A 200 4.52 -6.16 19.75
C LEU A 200 3.88 -4.77 19.51
N TRP A 201 4.30 -4.12 18.45
CA TRP A 201 3.82 -2.80 18.04
C TRP A 201 2.73 -2.94 16.98
N VAL A 202 1.56 -2.34 17.22
CA VAL A 202 0.43 -2.32 16.28
C VAL A 202 -0.09 -0.90 16.08
N SER A 203 -0.60 -0.60 14.88
CA SER A 203 -1.29 0.67 14.64
C SER A 203 -2.68 0.65 15.28
N THR A 204 -3.07 1.72 15.96
CA THR A 204 -4.43 1.85 16.54
C THR A 204 -5.16 3.11 16.08
N GLY A 205 -4.55 3.89 15.22
CA GLY A 205 -5.13 5.15 14.73
C GLY A 205 -6.32 4.95 13.78
N ARG A 206 -6.56 3.72 13.30
CA ARG A 206 -7.62 3.42 12.33
C ARG A 206 -8.04 1.96 12.36
N THR A 207 -9.34 1.72 12.52
CA THR A 207 -10.00 0.41 12.37
C THR A 207 -10.95 0.42 11.18
N GLU A 208 -11.05 -0.70 10.48
CA GLU A 208 -11.94 -0.90 9.32
C GLU A 208 -12.57 -2.29 9.35
N GLY A 209 -13.80 -2.40 8.88
CA GLY A 209 -14.44 -3.67 8.56
C GLY A 209 -14.27 -4.77 9.61
N GLY A 210 -14.59 -4.52 10.88
CA GLY A 210 -14.40 -5.47 11.98
C GLY A 210 -13.06 -5.37 12.71
N GLY A 211 -12.25 -4.34 12.44
CA GLY A 211 -10.95 -4.14 13.08
C GLY A 211 -11.00 -4.02 14.60
N ASP A 212 -12.09 -3.48 15.18
CA ASP A 212 -12.25 -3.44 16.63
C ASP A 212 -12.33 -4.83 17.25
N THR A 213 -12.93 -5.79 16.55
CA THR A 213 -12.95 -7.20 16.96
C THR A 213 -11.56 -7.81 16.90
N VAL A 214 -10.79 -7.52 15.85
CA VAL A 214 -9.39 -7.94 15.74
C VAL A 214 -8.58 -7.46 16.93
N MET A 215 -8.71 -6.17 17.31
CA MET A 215 -7.98 -5.64 18.47
C MET A 215 -8.37 -6.30 19.79
N ARG A 216 -9.67 -6.52 20.02
CA ARG A 216 -10.11 -7.27 21.22
C ARG A 216 -9.52 -8.67 21.27
N SER A 217 -9.43 -9.35 20.12
CA SER A 217 -8.84 -10.69 20.03
C SER A 217 -7.34 -10.67 20.31
N ILE A 218 -6.61 -9.66 19.84
CA ILE A 218 -5.17 -9.48 20.14
C ILE A 218 -4.98 -9.26 21.64
N HIS A 219 -5.79 -8.38 22.26
CA HIS A 219 -5.74 -8.17 23.70
C HIS A 219 -5.99 -9.48 24.47
N ALA A 220 -7.08 -10.17 24.15
CA ALA A 220 -7.42 -11.44 24.81
C ALA A 220 -6.32 -12.51 24.67
N MET A 221 -5.58 -12.49 23.55
CA MET A 221 -4.45 -13.41 23.32
C MET A 221 -3.20 -13.04 24.11
N LEU A 222 -2.94 -11.75 24.33
CA LEU A 222 -1.68 -11.26 24.91
C LEU A 222 -1.79 -10.88 26.38
N ASP A 223 -2.99 -10.66 26.90
CA ASP A 223 -3.22 -10.27 28.29
C ASP A 223 -2.62 -11.29 29.26
N GLY A 224 -1.77 -10.81 30.17
CA GLY A 224 -1.09 -11.67 31.17
C GLY A 224 0.04 -12.54 30.62
N ALA A 225 0.40 -12.44 29.34
CA ALA A 225 1.50 -13.19 28.75
C ALA A 225 2.86 -12.71 29.32
N PRO A 226 3.65 -13.58 30.01
CA PRO A 226 4.90 -13.15 30.62
C PRO A 226 5.91 -12.64 29.59
N GLY A 227 6.56 -11.51 29.90
CA GLY A 227 7.58 -10.91 29.03
C GLY A 227 7.05 -10.33 27.71
N VAL A 228 5.74 -10.11 27.60
CA VAL A 228 5.09 -9.55 26.41
C VAL A 228 4.46 -8.20 26.72
N THR A 229 4.74 -7.22 25.89
CA THR A 229 4.13 -5.88 25.95
C THR A 229 3.50 -5.55 24.59
N LEU A 230 2.19 -5.26 24.58
CA LEU A 230 1.49 -4.75 23.41
C LEU A 230 1.59 -3.22 23.38
N ILE A 231 2.24 -2.68 22.36
CA ILE A 231 2.37 -1.24 22.15
C ILE A 231 1.40 -0.80 21.07
N GLN A 232 0.46 0.03 21.44
CA GLN A 232 -0.52 0.59 20.53
C GLN A 232 -0.04 1.96 20.01
N ALA A 233 0.53 1.96 18.81
CA ALA A 233 0.97 3.19 18.16
C ALA A 233 -0.25 3.93 17.61
N GLY A 234 -0.55 5.10 18.17
CA GLY A 234 -1.61 5.99 17.70
C GLY A 234 -1.34 6.54 16.30
N TRP A 235 -2.20 7.45 15.87
CA TRP A 235 -2.06 8.10 14.57
C TRP A 235 -0.78 8.95 14.50
N GLN A 236 -0.02 8.78 13.43
CA GLN A 236 1.23 9.49 13.19
C GLN A 236 1.26 10.12 11.80
N SER A 237 2.03 11.19 11.63
CA SER A 237 2.42 11.66 10.30
C SER A 237 3.28 10.59 9.60
N TRP A 238 3.30 10.57 8.27
CA TRP A 238 4.10 9.58 7.55
C TRP A 238 5.59 9.58 7.95
N PRO A 239 6.29 10.71 8.09
CA PRO A 239 7.66 10.70 8.61
C PRO A 239 7.77 10.17 10.05
N GLY A 240 6.75 10.42 10.90
CA GLY A 240 6.67 9.88 12.25
C GLY A 240 6.52 8.36 12.22
N PHE A 241 5.62 7.85 11.38
CA PHE A 241 5.41 6.42 11.19
C PHE A 241 6.67 5.72 10.67
N ARG A 242 7.36 6.28 9.68
CA ARG A 242 8.64 5.74 9.19
C ARG A 242 9.66 5.59 10.32
N ARG A 243 9.83 6.60 11.18
CA ARG A 243 10.71 6.48 12.36
C ARG A 243 10.28 5.36 13.30
N THR A 244 8.96 5.19 13.51
CA THR A 244 8.44 4.07 14.32
C THR A 244 8.76 2.73 13.68
N ALA A 245 8.46 2.55 12.40
CA ALA A 245 8.81 1.34 11.66
C ALA A 245 10.32 1.06 11.70
N GLY A 246 11.13 2.10 11.54
CA GLY A 246 12.58 2.03 11.62
C GLY A 246 13.15 1.62 12.99
N ASN A 247 12.37 1.69 14.06
CA ASN A 247 12.79 1.21 15.38
C ASN A 247 12.49 -0.27 15.64
N MET A 248 11.83 -0.93 14.70
CA MET A 248 11.55 -2.37 14.80
C MET A 248 12.77 -3.19 14.38
N HIS A 249 12.87 -4.42 14.88
CA HIS A 249 13.83 -5.41 14.40
C HIS A 249 13.26 -6.19 13.20
N LEU A 250 11.94 -6.32 13.14
CA LEU A 250 11.22 -7.06 12.11
C LEU A 250 9.80 -6.48 11.95
N LEU A 251 9.29 -6.48 10.72
CA LEU A 251 7.88 -6.24 10.45
C LEU A 251 7.19 -7.56 10.09
N LEU A 252 5.92 -7.71 10.52
CA LEU A 252 5.07 -8.82 10.13
C LEU A 252 3.87 -8.28 9.35
N GLN A 253 3.80 -8.60 8.07
CA GLN A 253 2.78 -8.16 7.12
C GLN A 253 2.16 -9.35 6.35
N PRO A 254 1.67 -10.41 7.04
CA PRO A 254 1.14 -11.61 6.41
C PRO A 254 -0.31 -11.42 5.95
N SER A 255 -0.58 -10.32 5.22
CA SER A 255 -1.92 -9.95 4.77
C SER A 255 -2.51 -10.99 3.82
N TYR A 256 -3.83 -11.25 3.89
CA TYR A 256 -4.53 -12.10 2.93
C TYR A 256 -4.61 -11.46 1.53
N THR A 257 -4.61 -10.15 1.46
CA THR A 257 -4.67 -9.42 0.18
C THR A 257 -3.98 -8.06 0.29
N GLU A 258 -3.20 -7.71 -0.72
CA GLU A 258 -2.52 -6.43 -0.88
C GLU A 258 -2.42 -6.05 -2.35
N SER A 259 -2.38 -4.75 -2.59
CA SER A 259 -2.03 -4.23 -3.92
C SER A 259 -0.56 -3.82 -4.02
N PHE A 260 0.05 -3.35 -2.91
CA PHE A 260 1.46 -2.94 -2.84
C PHE A 260 2.07 -3.14 -1.45
N ASN A 261 1.38 -2.75 -0.38
CA ASN A 261 1.81 -2.67 1.02
C ASN A 261 2.89 -1.60 1.29
N MET A 262 2.42 -0.37 1.56
CA MET A 262 3.30 0.76 1.90
C MET A 262 4.15 0.50 3.16
N VAL A 263 3.63 -0.25 4.15
CA VAL A 263 4.36 -0.55 5.40
C VAL A 263 5.62 -1.36 5.13
N THR A 264 5.54 -2.36 4.26
CA THR A 264 6.72 -3.14 3.84
C THR A 264 7.74 -2.26 3.11
N ALA A 265 7.27 -1.36 2.23
CA ALA A 265 8.15 -0.43 1.53
C ALA A 265 8.79 0.61 2.47
N ASP A 266 8.03 1.12 3.47
CA ASP A 266 8.56 1.96 4.54
C ASP A 266 9.63 1.21 5.36
N GLY A 267 9.40 -0.07 5.67
CA GLY A 267 10.38 -0.94 6.33
C GLY A 267 11.67 -1.05 5.53
N VAL A 268 11.58 -1.34 4.23
CA VAL A 268 12.74 -1.39 3.34
C VAL A 268 13.51 -0.08 3.36
N ALA A 269 12.82 1.06 3.25
CA ALA A 269 13.46 2.38 3.25
C ALA A 269 14.15 2.71 4.59
N GLU A 270 13.66 2.16 5.69
CA GLU A 270 14.23 2.34 7.04
C GLU A 270 15.21 1.23 7.46
N GLY A 271 15.50 0.28 6.57
CA GLY A 271 16.44 -0.81 6.85
C GLY A 271 15.88 -1.89 7.78
N VAL A 272 14.58 -2.16 7.71
CA VAL A 272 13.88 -3.18 8.51
C VAL A 272 13.25 -4.22 7.59
N PRO A 273 13.63 -5.50 7.69
CA PRO A 273 13.04 -6.57 6.89
C PRO A 273 11.60 -6.86 7.32
N SER A 274 10.81 -7.46 6.43
CA SER A 274 9.41 -7.80 6.67
C SER A 274 9.12 -9.25 6.30
N VAL A 275 8.47 -10.00 7.19
CA VAL A 275 7.79 -11.22 6.75
C VAL A 275 6.50 -10.80 6.06
N VAL A 276 6.30 -11.27 4.86
CA VAL A 276 5.15 -10.93 4.02
C VAL A 276 4.44 -12.20 3.55
N SER A 277 3.25 -12.04 2.98
CA SER A 277 2.57 -13.12 2.25
C SER A 277 2.79 -12.99 0.75
N GLU A 278 2.33 -13.99 -0.02
CA GLU A 278 2.27 -13.96 -1.49
C GLU A 278 1.43 -12.80 -2.06
N ALA A 279 0.65 -12.13 -1.20
CA ALA A 279 -0.11 -10.95 -1.61
C ALA A 279 0.80 -9.75 -1.95
N ILE A 280 2.01 -9.71 -1.39
CA ILE A 280 3.01 -8.65 -1.65
C ILE A 280 4.01 -9.21 -2.66
N ASP A 281 3.64 -9.16 -3.92
CA ASP A 281 4.32 -9.85 -5.02
C ASP A 281 5.72 -9.30 -5.34
N TRP A 282 5.99 -8.02 -5.06
CA TRP A 282 7.28 -7.38 -5.30
C TRP A 282 8.36 -7.73 -4.26
N ALA A 283 7.97 -8.22 -3.07
CA ALA A 283 8.93 -8.55 -2.02
C ALA A 283 9.77 -9.80 -2.37
N PRO A 284 10.99 -9.94 -1.83
CA PRO A 284 11.82 -11.11 -2.05
C PRO A 284 11.12 -12.43 -1.67
N ASP A 285 11.34 -13.50 -2.42
CA ASP A 285 10.66 -14.77 -2.19
C ASP A 285 10.97 -15.37 -0.81
N HIS A 286 12.19 -15.21 -0.31
CA HIS A 286 12.57 -15.70 1.03
C HIS A 286 11.97 -14.88 2.19
N TRP A 287 11.31 -13.74 1.90
CA TRP A 287 10.51 -12.98 2.87
C TRP A 287 9.08 -13.49 2.98
N LYS A 288 8.65 -14.31 2.02
CA LYS A 288 7.27 -14.78 1.93
C LYS A 288 7.05 -15.99 2.83
N ALA A 289 5.93 -15.94 3.54
CA ALA A 289 5.43 -17.04 4.36
C ALA A 289 3.99 -17.38 3.97
N GLN A 290 3.57 -18.60 4.26
CA GLN A 290 2.17 -18.98 4.09
C GLN A 290 1.29 -18.15 5.03
N THR A 291 0.29 -17.50 4.47
CA THR A 291 -0.48 -16.44 5.15
C THR A 291 -1.16 -16.91 6.43
N ASP A 292 -1.66 -18.15 6.48
CA ASP A 292 -2.41 -18.71 7.60
C ASP A 292 -1.60 -19.74 8.42
N ASP A 293 -0.28 -19.76 8.23
CA ASP A 293 0.62 -20.64 8.98
C ASP A 293 1.53 -19.81 9.90
N VAL A 294 1.13 -19.75 11.18
CA VAL A 294 1.88 -19.04 12.24
C VAL A 294 3.31 -19.57 12.39
N LEU A 295 3.53 -20.88 12.20
CA LEU A 295 4.85 -21.48 12.34
C LEU A 295 5.74 -21.13 11.15
N ASP A 296 5.18 -21.08 9.95
CA ASP A 296 5.93 -20.65 8.77
C ASP A 296 6.27 -19.16 8.83
N ILE A 297 5.32 -18.30 9.24
CA ILE A 297 5.59 -16.86 9.49
C ILE A 297 6.73 -16.71 10.52
N ALA A 298 6.69 -17.47 11.60
CA ALA A 298 7.74 -17.44 12.63
C ALA A 298 9.09 -17.96 12.12
N ARG A 299 9.09 -19.01 11.30
CA ARG A 299 10.30 -19.58 10.67
C ARG A 299 10.98 -18.53 9.78
N VAL A 300 10.21 -17.91 8.87
CA VAL A 300 10.72 -16.85 7.99
C VAL A 300 11.22 -15.67 8.82
N GLY A 301 10.46 -15.26 9.85
CA GLY A 301 10.86 -14.14 10.71
C GLY A 301 12.21 -14.37 11.42
N ARG A 302 12.44 -15.59 11.95
CA ARG A 302 13.75 -15.93 12.54
C ARG A 302 14.88 -15.91 11.50
N SER A 303 14.62 -16.44 10.31
CA SER A 303 15.60 -16.40 9.21
C SER A 303 16.00 -14.96 8.90
N LEU A 304 15.03 -14.05 8.74
CA LEU A 304 15.29 -12.65 8.41
C LEU A 304 16.02 -11.89 9.53
N LEU A 305 15.76 -12.21 10.79
CA LEU A 305 16.48 -11.61 11.94
C LEU A 305 17.95 -11.98 11.98
N SER A 306 18.35 -13.12 11.41
CA SER A 306 19.74 -13.59 11.33
C SER A 306 20.40 -13.36 9.98
N ASP A 307 19.66 -12.92 8.98
CA ASP A 307 20.15 -12.72 7.61
C ASP A 307 20.75 -11.32 7.44
N ALA A 308 22.07 -11.25 7.26
CA ALA A 308 22.78 -10.00 7.03
C ALA A 308 22.44 -9.33 5.67
N HIS A 309 21.85 -10.07 4.73
CA HIS A 309 21.49 -9.59 3.40
C HIS A 309 20.02 -9.17 3.27
N ALA A 310 19.19 -9.53 4.24
CA ALA A 310 17.75 -9.31 4.16
C ALA A 310 17.39 -7.87 3.74
N VAL A 311 18.00 -6.86 4.35
CA VAL A 311 17.75 -5.44 4.04
C VAL A 311 18.15 -5.09 2.59
N ALA A 312 19.30 -5.57 2.14
CA ALA A 312 19.79 -5.32 0.78
C ALA A 312 18.88 -5.98 -0.26
N ASP A 313 18.39 -7.19 0.01
CA ASP A 313 17.49 -7.92 -0.87
C ASP A 313 16.13 -7.21 -0.99
N GLY A 314 15.59 -6.72 0.12
CA GLY A 314 14.37 -5.90 0.11
C GLY A 314 14.52 -4.61 -0.71
N TYR A 315 15.67 -3.93 -0.56
CA TYR A 315 15.98 -2.73 -1.33
C TYR A 315 16.10 -3.03 -2.82
N ALA A 316 16.80 -4.10 -3.19
CA ALA A 316 16.94 -4.54 -4.58
C ALA A 316 15.58 -4.91 -5.20
N ALA A 317 14.74 -5.63 -4.47
CA ALA A 317 13.40 -6.01 -4.92
C ALA A 317 12.50 -4.80 -5.16
N LEU A 318 12.47 -3.83 -4.22
CA LEU A 318 11.69 -2.60 -4.36
C LEU A 318 12.21 -1.72 -5.51
N THR A 319 13.53 -1.68 -5.71
CA THR A 319 14.15 -0.99 -6.85
C THR A 319 13.72 -1.63 -8.17
N ALA A 320 13.78 -2.96 -8.27
CA ALA A 320 13.34 -3.69 -9.46
C ALA A 320 11.84 -3.49 -9.75
N HIS A 321 11.00 -3.46 -8.70
CA HIS A 321 9.58 -3.11 -8.82
C HIS A 321 9.39 -1.70 -9.41
N ASN A 322 10.13 -0.71 -8.90
CA ASN A 322 10.07 0.65 -9.41
C ASN A 322 10.45 0.72 -10.89
N GLU A 323 11.53 0.07 -11.33
CA GLU A 323 11.97 0.11 -12.74
C GLU A 323 10.90 -0.49 -13.67
N LYS A 324 10.31 -1.63 -13.29
CA LYS A 324 9.18 -2.22 -14.05
C LYS A 324 7.97 -1.29 -14.07
N GLY A 325 7.66 -0.70 -12.93
CA GLY A 325 6.53 0.22 -12.80
C GLY A 325 6.71 1.50 -13.61
N ILE A 326 7.91 2.09 -13.62
CA ILE A 326 8.24 3.27 -14.44
C ILE A 326 7.97 3.00 -15.92
N ALA A 327 8.33 1.82 -16.43
CA ALA A 327 8.05 1.45 -17.82
C ALA A 327 6.55 1.46 -18.13
N SER A 328 5.71 0.93 -17.23
CA SER A 328 4.24 0.94 -17.39
C SER A 328 3.67 2.38 -17.36
N TRP A 329 4.18 3.23 -16.47
CA TRP A 329 3.78 4.63 -16.42
C TRP A 329 4.17 5.39 -17.69
N ILE A 330 5.40 5.19 -18.19
CA ILE A 330 5.85 5.83 -19.45
C ILE A 330 4.99 5.38 -20.63
N GLN A 331 4.64 4.09 -20.71
CA GLN A 331 3.76 3.57 -21.75
C GLN A 331 2.37 4.24 -21.72
N PHE A 332 1.81 4.47 -20.53
CA PHE A 332 0.52 5.16 -20.39
C PHE A 332 0.58 6.63 -20.82
N LEU A 333 1.72 7.29 -20.66
CA LEU A 333 1.93 8.72 -20.97
C LEU A 333 2.27 8.99 -22.45
N GLN A 334 2.44 7.97 -23.26
CA GLN A 334 2.60 8.06 -24.72
C GLN A 334 1.23 8.12 -25.42
#